data_1af45a2a4e5b64f7b29648b4cecf73a2
#
_entry.id   1af45a2a4e5b64f7b29648b4cecf73a2
#
_cell.length_a   1.000
_cell.length_b   1.000
_cell.length_c   1.000
_cell.angle_alpha   90.00
_cell.angle_beta   90.00
_cell.angle_gamma   90.00
#
_symmetry.space_group_name_H-M   'P 1'
#
loop_
_entity.id
_entity.type
_entity.pdbx_description
1 polymer ?
#
loop_
_entity_poly.entity_id
_entity_poly.type
_entity_poly.pdbx_seq_one_letter_code
_entity_poly.pdbx_strand_id
1 'polypeptide(L)'
;IHAGWRGLAKGIITNTASLFRQSLKVKKIPSSPIYAWLGPAIGPNSFEVGDDVKQAFASQDHHSQLNYPLAFTPHGDKKYLADLYQLATLELHHNDIHHVYGGGFCTFRESERFFSYRRSSSTGRMASYIYRRDKP
;
A
#
# COMPACT_ATOMS: atom_id res chain seq x y z
N ILE A 1 3.60 -5.13 7.11
CA ILE A 1 3.67 -3.67 7.35
C ILE A 1 2.29 -3.03 7.21
N HIS A 2 2.04 -1.94 7.94
CA HIS A 2 0.88 -1.10 7.70
C HIS A 2 1.24 0.02 6.71
N ALA A 3 0.61 0.00 5.53
CA ALA A 3 0.88 0.93 4.45
C ALA A 3 -0.36 1.82 4.16
N GLY A 4 -0.81 2.57 5.17
CA GLY A 4 -1.79 3.65 4.96
C GLY A 4 -1.16 4.80 4.17
N TRP A 5 -1.98 5.73 3.66
CA TRP A 5 -1.50 6.80 2.75
C TRP A 5 -0.30 7.60 3.30
N ARG A 6 -0.26 7.88 4.62
CA ARG A 6 0.88 8.58 5.24
C ARG A 6 2.16 7.75 5.20
N GLY A 7 2.05 6.45 5.43
CA GLY A 7 3.17 5.52 5.33
C GLY A 7 3.67 5.40 3.89
N LEU A 8 2.74 5.24 2.94
CA LEU A 8 3.06 5.20 1.50
C LEU A 8 3.78 6.48 1.07
N ALA A 9 3.20 7.65 1.36
CA ALA A 9 3.82 8.92 1.01
C ALA A 9 5.22 9.12 1.64
N LYS A 10 5.54 8.44 2.74
CA LYS A 10 6.86 8.47 3.39
C LYS A 10 7.77 7.31 2.98
N GLY A 11 7.44 6.56 1.95
CA GLY A 11 8.26 5.49 1.41
C GLY A 11 8.35 4.25 2.31
N ILE A 12 7.29 3.89 3.03
CA ILE A 12 7.31 2.71 3.92
C ILE A 12 7.62 1.41 3.15
N ILE A 13 7.17 1.28 1.91
CA ILE A 13 7.42 0.11 1.07
C ILE A 13 8.91 0.06 0.69
N THR A 14 9.47 1.15 0.23
CA THR A 14 10.90 1.26 -0.13
C THR A 14 11.80 0.92 1.04
N ASN A 15 11.53 1.49 2.21
CA ASN A 15 12.29 1.19 3.42
C ASN A 15 12.17 -0.28 3.82
N THR A 16 10.96 -0.85 3.76
CA THR A 16 10.73 -2.26 4.09
C THR A 16 11.43 -3.19 3.10
N ALA A 17 11.36 -2.92 1.81
CA ALA A 17 12.02 -3.71 0.77
C ALA A 17 13.55 -3.73 0.96
N SER A 18 14.12 -2.57 1.29
CA SER A 18 15.55 -2.43 1.58
C SER A 18 15.97 -3.28 2.79
N LEU A 19 15.28 -3.14 3.92
CA LEU A 19 15.53 -3.91 5.14
C LEU A 19 15.35 -5.42 4.91
N PHE A 20 14.35 -5.81 4.15
CA PHE A 20 14.09 -7.21 3.83
C PHE A 20 15.23 -7.80 3.00
N ARG A 21 15.69 -7.10 1.94
CA ARG A 21 16.85 -7.53 1.14
C ARG A 21 18.13 -7.62 1.96
N GLN A 22 18.36 -6.66 2.85
CA GLN A 22 19.50 -6.71 3.76
C GLN A 22 19.44 -7.95 4.67
N SER A 23 18.28 -8.26 5.22
CA SER A 23 18.07 -9.46 6.05
C SER A 23 18.35 -10.76 5.28
N LEU A 24 17.92 -10.85 4.01
CA LEU A 24 18.21 -12.00 3.16
C LEU A 24 19.71 -12.17 2.92
N LYS A 25 20.44 -11.09 2.66
CA LYS A 25 21.90 -11.10 2.50
C LYS A 25 22.62 -11.59 3.76
N VAL A 26 22.25 -11.06 4.92
CA VAL A 26 22.83 -11.46 6.22
C VAL A 26 22.61 -12.95 6.48
N LYS A 27 21.42 -13.46 6.17
CA LYS A 27 21.09 -14.89 6.32
C LYS A 27 21.63 -15.78 5.21
N LYS A 28 22.38 -15.23 4.23
CA LYS A 28 22.91 -15.94 3.07
C LYS A 28 21.83 -16.71 2.29
N ILE A 29 20.61 -16.19 2.26
CA ILE A 29 19.52 -16.76 1.48
C ILE A 29 19.76 -16.42 0.00
N PRO A 30 19.72 -17.41 -0.92
CA PRO A 30 19.90 -17.16 -2.34
C PRO A 30 18.92 -16.11 -2.87
N SER A 31 19.33 -15.37 -3.89
CA SER A 31 18.45 -14.42 -4.57
C SER A 31 17.22 -15.16 -5.12
N SER A 32 16.07 -14.75 -4.67
CA SER A 32 14.78 -15.29 -5.08
C SER A 32 13.80 -14.14 -5.30
N PRO A 33 12.81 -14.30 -6.18
CA PRO A 33 11.78 -13.29 -6.34
C PRO A 33 11.09 -12.97 -5.00
N ILE A 34 10.85 -11.69 -4.77
CA ILE A 34 10.07 -11.24 -3.62
C ILE A 34 8.61 -11.20 -4.05
N TYR A 35 7.76 -11.77 -3.22
CA TYR A 35 6.31 -11.78 -3.41
C TYR A 35 5.67 -10.81 -2.42
N ALA A 36 4.76 -9.98 -2.89
CA ALA A 36 3.97 -9.09 -2.05
C ALA A 36 2.49 -9.47 -2.10
N TRP A 37 1.84 -9.39 -0.96
CA TRP A 37 0.39 -9.57 -0.88
C TRP A 37 -0.24 -8.32 -0.26
N LEU A 38 -1.18 -7.72 -1.00
CA LEU A 38 -1.92 -6.53 -0.58
C LEU A 38 -3.14 -6.95 0.25
N GLY A 39 -3.09 -6.68 1.54
CA GLY A 39 -4.20 -6.91 2.46
C GLY A 39 -5.37 -5.98 2.24
N PRO A 40 -6.50 -6.20 2.93
CA PRO A 40 -7.68 -5.36 2.80
C PRO A 40 -7.38 -3.89 3.16
N ALA A 41 -7.79 -2.99 2.28
CA ALA A 41 -7.72 -1.54 2.44
C ALA A 41 -9.05 -0.88 2.08
N ILE A 42 -9.19 0.41 2.30
CA ILE A 42 -10.28 1.18 1.73
C ILE A 42 -10.11 1.24 0.21
N GLY A 43 -11.15 0.87 -0.54
CA GLY A 43 -11.09 0.82 -2.00
C GLY A 43 -11.15 2.20 -2.66
N PRO A 44 -10.74 2.29 -3.94
CA PRO A 44 -10.62 3.56 -4.66
C PRO A 44 -11.92 4.36 -4.75
N ASN A 45 -13.05 3.70 -4.85
CA ASN A 45 -14.36 4.36 -4.94
C ASN A 45 -14.90 4.86 -3.59
N SER A 46 -14.12 4.74 -2.51
CA SER A 46 -14.54 5.11 -1.15
C SER A 46 -13.51 5.96 -0.42
N PHE A 47 -12.32 6.11 -0.97
CA PHE A 47 -11.23 6.85 -0.33
C PHE A 47 -11.12 8.26 -0.90
N GLU A 48 -12.07 9.12 -0.53
CA GLU A 48 -11.99 10.54 -0.83
C GLU A 48 -10.91 11.21 0.01
N VAL A 49 -10.06 12.01 -0.62
CA VAL A 49 -8.95 12.75 -0.02
C VAL A 49 -8.89 14.18 -0.55
N GLY A 50 -8.23 15.06 0.19
CA GLY A 50 -7.96 16.43 -0.24
C GLY A 50 -6.68 16.53 -1.09
N ASP A 51 -6.43 17.72 -1.58
CA ASP A 51 -5.24 18.06 -2.36
C ASP A 51 -3.95 17.88 -1.54
N ASP A 52 -4.02 18.10 -0.23
CA ASP A 52 -2.92 17.85 0.71
C ASP A 52 -2.37 16.42 0.65
N VAL A 53 -3.25 15.44 0.51
CA VAL A 53 -2.85 14.04 0.36
C VAL A 53 -2.18 13.80 -0.99
N LYS A 54 -2.74 14.32 -2.07
CA LYS A 54 -2.15 14.21 -3.42
C LYS A 54 -0.78 14.87 -3.48
N GLN A 55 -0.64 16.06 -2.91
CA GLN A 55 0.64 16.77 -2.85
C GLN A 55 1.69 16.05 -2.02
N ALA A 56 1.30 15.35 -0.94
CA ALA A 56 2.23 14.56 -0.14
C ALA A 56 2.94 13.45 -0.97
N PHE A 57 2.32 12.97 -2.04
CA PHE A 57 2.95 12.04 -2.98
C PHE A 57 3.76 12.78 -4.06
N ALA A 58 3.37 13.99 -4.45
CA ALA A 58 4.09 14.76 -5.47
C ALA A 58 5.40 15.38 -4.96
N SER A 59 5.51 15.64 -3.66
CA SER A 59 6.61 16.37 -3.04
C SER A 59 7.85 15.54 -2.68
N GLN A 60 7.82 14.24 -2.90
CA GLN A 60 8.94 13.35 -2.55
C GLN A 60 9.79 13.05 -3.79
N ASP A 61 11.09 13.27 -3.72
CA ASP A 61 12.01 13.08 -4.87
C ASP A 61 11.98 11.65 -5.44
N HIS A 62 11.88 10.64 -4.57
CA HIS A 62 11.77 9.24 -5.04
C HIS A 62 10.43 8.96 -5.74
N HIS A 63 9.44 9.81 -5.56
CA HIS A 63 8.14 9.73 -6.23
C HIS A 63 8.13 10.39 -7.61
N SER A 64 9.09 11.22 -7.95
CA SER A 64 9.15 11.92 -9.24
C SER A 64 9.21 10.96 -10.45
N GLN A 65 9.70 9.75 -10.24
CA GLN A 65 9.78 8.69 -11.27
C GLN A 65 8.53 7.81 -11.34
N LEU A 66 7.58 7.98 -10.42
CA LEU A 66 6.38 7.16 -10.32
C LEU A 66 5.17 7.92 -10.85
N ASN A 67 4.35 7.26 -11.64
CA ASN A 67 3.15 7.89 -12.23
C ASN A 67 1.99 7.94 -11.24
N TYR A 68 2.22 8.56 -10.05
CA TYR A 68 1.20 8.72 -9.00
C TYR A 68 -0.10 9.41 -9.42
N PRO A 69 -0.09 10.38 -10.38
CA PRO A 69 -1.34 10.99 -10.81
C PRO A 69 -2.41 9.99 -11.22
N LEU A 70 -2.04 8.84 -11.75
CA LEU A 70 -2.99 7.78 -12.14
C LEU A 70 -3.76 7.16 -10.95
N ALA A 71 -3.24 7.28 -9.74
CA ALA A 71 -3.91 6.77 -8.53
C ALA A 71 -4.87 7.78 -7.88
N PHE A 72 -5.07 8.95 -8.51
CA PHE A 72 -5.95 10.02 -8.01
C PHE A 72 -6.95 10.43 -9.07
N THR A 73 -8.19 9.99 -8.93
CA THR A 73 -9.28 10.41 -9.81
C THR A 73 -9.93 11.68 -9.25
N PRO A 74 -10.04 12.77 -10.03
CA PRO A 74 -10.74 13.98 -9.58
C PRO A 74 -12.16 13.68 -9.11
N HIS A 75 -12.56 14.27 -7.96
CA HIS A 75 -13.86 14.05 -7.34
C HIS A 75 -14.39 15.32 -6.65
N GLY A 76 -14.77 16.30 -7.43
CA GLY A 76 -15.21 17.62 -6.95
C GLY A 76 -14.07 18.64 -6.81
N ASP A 77 -14.33 19.74 -6.14
CA ASP A 77 -13.37 20.82 -5.98
C ASP A 77 -12.25 20.42 -5.01
N LYS A 78 -11.02 20.39 -5.51
CA LYS A 78 -9.80 20.00 -4.77
C LYS A 78 -9.89 18.68 -3.99
N LYS A 79 -10.76 17.78 -4.48
CA LYS A 79 -10.92 16.44 -3.93
C LYS A 79 -10.63 15.37 -4.95
N TYR A 80 -10.22 14.22 -4.46
CA TYR A 80 -9.83 13.08 -5.28
C TYR A 80 -10.29 11.79 -4.64
N LEU A 81 -10.61 10.81 -5.45
CA LEU A 81 -10.67 9.41 -5.04
C LEU A 81 -9.28 8.82 -5.23
N ALA A 82 -8.67 8.36 -4.14
CA ALA A 82 -7.33 7.80 -4.16
C ALA A 82 -7.35 6.28 -4.13
N ASP A 83 -6.51 5.66 -4.95
CA ASP A 83 -6.33 4.20 -5.00
C ASP A 83 -5.08 3.77 -4.23
N LEU A 84 -5.26 3.29 -2.99
CA LEU A 84 -4.16 2.79 -2.16
C LEU A 84 -3.51 1.54 -2.73
N TYR A 85 -4.27 0.69 -3.43
CA TYR A 85 -3.71 -0.51 -4.07
C TYR A 85 -2.79 -0.14 -5.22
N GLN A 86 -3.21 0.82 -6.05
CA GLN A 86 -2.38 1.32 -7.13
C GLN A 86 -1.14 2.02 -6.62
N LEU A 87 -1.26 2.89 -5.60
CA LEU A 87 -0.12 3.55 -4.96
C LEU A 87 0.90 2.53 -4.43
N ALA A 88 0.42 1.52 -3.71
CA ALA A 88 1.29 0.46 -3.18
C ALA A 88 1.94 -0.37 -4.30
N THR A 89 1.21 -0.67 -5.37
CA THR A 89 1.72 -1.43 -6.52
C THR A 89 2.82 -0.66 -7.26
N LEU A 90 2.63 0.64 -7.47
CA LEU A 90 3.66 1.50 -8.08
C LEU A 90 4.95 1.50 -7.26
N GLU A 91 4.84 1.66 -5.94
CA GLU A 91 5.99 1.59 -5.02
C GLU A 91 6.69 0.21 -5.05
N LEU A 92 5.92 -0.87 -5.07
CA LEU A 92 6.46 -2.23 -5.14
C LEU A 92 7.22 -2.44 -6.45
N HIS A 93 6.64 -2.04 -7.59
CA HIS A 93 7.29 -2.15 -8.90
C HIS A 93 8.57 -1.31 -8.97
N HIS A 94 8.57 -0.09 -8.44
CA HIS A 94 9.76 0.75 -8.36
C HIS A 94 10.89 0.10 -7.55
N ASN A 95 10.53 -0.74 -6.59
CA ASN A 95 11.48 -1.52 -5.81
C ASN A 95 11.73 -2.93 -6.39
N ASP A 96 11.54 -3.16 -7.69
CA ASP A 96 11.74 -4.45 -8.36
C ASP A 96 10.96 -5.62 -7.73
N ILE A 97 9.78 -5.33 -7.18
CA ILE A 97 8.87 -6.34 -6.63
C ILE A 97 7.65 -6.42 -7.54
N HIS A 98 7.70 -7.31 -8.54
CA HIS A 98 6.68 -7.41 -9.59
C HIS A 98 5.64 -8.51 -9.32
N HIS A 99 5.91 -9.42 -8.38
CA HIS A 99 4.96 -10.46 -7.97
C HIS A 99 4.03 -9.93 -6.89
N VAL A 100 3.02 -9.17 -7.30
CA VAL A 100 2.05 -8.51 -6.40
C VAL A 100 0.70 -9.20 -6.51
N TYR A 101 0.15 -9.60 -5.39
CA TYR A 101 -1.12 -10.33 -5.28
C TYR A 101 -2.02 -9.69 -4.23
N GLY A 102 -3.28 -10.13 -4.19
CA GLY A 102 -4.27 -9.62 -3.23
C GLY A 102 -4.89 -8.30 -3.70
N GLY A 103 -5.37 -7.49 -2.76
CA GLY A 103 -6.16 -6.30 -3.08
C GLY A 103 -7.62 -6.64 -3.45
N GLY A 104 -8.30 -5.67 -4.08
CA GLY A 104 -9.67 -5.86 -4.57
C GLY A 104 -10.76 -5.78 -3.50
N PHE A 105 -10.42 -5.61 -2.23
CA PHE A 105 -11.37 -5.42 -1.14
C PHE A 105 -11.61 -3.94 -0.85
N CYS A 106 -12.75 -3.65 -0.21
CA CYS A 106 -13.02 -2.32 0.32
C CYS A 106 -13.48 -2.40 1.77
N THR A 107 -12.59 -2.08 2.71
CA THR A 107 -12.91 -2.12 4.14
C THR A 107 -14.04 -1.16 4.53
N PHE A 108 -14.28 -0.11 3.75
CA PHE A 108 -15.37 0.83 3.98
C PHE A 108 -16.74 0.25 3.56
N ARG A 109 -16.78 -0.42 2.42
CA ARG A 109 -18.05 -0.95 1.85
C ARG A 109 -18.43 -2.32 2.39
N GLU A 110 -17.43 -3.16 2.71
CA GLU A 110 -17.64 -4.53 3.15
C GLU A 110 -17.68 -4.60 4.68
N SER A 111 -18.70 -4.00 5.28
CA SER A 111 -18.86 -3.86 6.75
C SER A 111 -18.94 -5.19 7.49
N GLU A 112 -19.50 -6.22 6.85
CA GLU A 112 -19.65 -7.56 7.42
C GLU A 112 -18.32 -8.33 7.53
N ARG A 113 -17.29 -7.85 6.82
CA ARG A 113 -16.00 -8.53 6.73
C ARG A 113 -14.86 -7.76 7.38
N PHE A 114 -14.94 -6.43 7.38
CA PHE A 114 -13.80 -5.60 7.74
C PHE A 114 -14.18 -4.46 8.68
N PHE A 115 -13.31 -4.19 9.63
CA PHE A 115 -13.31 -2.93 10.37
C PHE A 115 -12.82 -1.79 9.48
N SER A 116 -13.34 -0.57 9.71
CA SER A 116 -12.95 0.60 8.94
C SER A 116 -12.99 1.85 9.82
N TYR A 117 -11.83 2.48 10.01
CA TYR A 117 -11.72 3.75 10.70
C TYR A 117 -12.47 4.89 9.99
N ARG A 118 -12.50 4.86 8.65
CA ARG A 118 -13.24 5.83 7.85
C ARG A 118 -14.75 5.72 8.05
N ARG A 119 -15.26 4.52 8.32
CA ARG A 119 -16.68 4.28 8.61
C ARG A 119 -17.02 4.60 10.05
N SER A 120 -16.17 4.24 11.00
CA SER A 120 -16.34 4.51 12.42
C SER A 120 -14.96 4.70 13.07
N SER A 121 -14.76 5.83 13.74
CA SER A 121 -13.51 6.13 14.46
C SER A 121 -13.29 5.21 15.65
N SER A 122 -14.37 4.73 16.28
CA SER A 122 -14.32 3.67 17.28
C SER A 122 -14.51 2.32 16.59
N THR A 123 -13.41 1.62 16.32
CA THR A 123 -13.43 0.39 15.54
C THR A 123 -12.30 -0.55 15.95
N GLY A 124 -12.45 -1.83 15.66
CA GLY A 124 -11.41 -2.83 15.83
C GLY A 124 -10.22 -2.62 14.89
N ARG A 125 -9.23 -3.48 15.05
CA ARG A 125 -8.05 -3.56 14.20
C ARG A 125 -8.00 -4.93 13.56
N MET A 126 -7.40 -5.00 12.37
CA MET A 126 -7.16 -6.24 11.64
C MET A 126 -5.67 -6.40 11.42
N ALA A 127 -5.21 -7.64 11.44
CA ALA A 127 -3.86 -7.98 11.08
C ALA A 127 -3.88 -9.03 9.96
N SER A 128 -3.08 -8.80 8.95
CA SER A 128 -2.78 -9.79 7.92
C SER A 128 -1.33 -10.22 8.06
N TYR A 129 -1.08 -11.50 7.96
CA TYR A 129 0.28 -12.03 8.02
C TYR A 129 0.49 -13.07 6.94
N ILE A 130 1.72 -13.15 6.45
CA ILE A 130 2.17 -14.12 5.46
C ILE A 130 3.44 -14.79 6.00
N TYR A 131 3.56 -16.07 5.83
CA TYR A 131 4.74 -16.82 6.20
C TYR A 131 5.02 -17.94 5.21
N ARG A 132 6.29 -18.29 5.10
CA ARG A 132 6.69 -19.47 4.35
C ARG A 132 6.61 -20.69 5.27
N ARG A 133 5.89 -21.71 4.82
CA ARG A 133 5.87 -23.00 5.49
C ARG A 133 7.08 -23.81 5.02
N ASP A 134 7.89 -24.26 5.95
CA ASP A 134 8.90 -25.24 5.62
C ASP A 134 8.20 -26.53 5.18
N LYS A 135 8.72 -27.15 4.12
CA LYS A 135 8.20 -28.46 3.74
C LYS A 135 8.51 -29.43 4.86
N PRO A 136 7.54 -30.29 5.25
CA PRO A 136 7.81 -31.38 6.18
C PRO A 136 8.87 -32.33 5.64
#